data_f255b485fbc1061f35714fbacf62b10c
#
_entry.id   f255b485fbc1061f35714fbacf62b10c
#
_cell.length_a   1.000
_cell.length_b   1.000
_cell.length_c   1.000
_cell.angle_alpha   90.00
_cell.angle_beta   90.00
_cell.angle_gamma   90.00
#
_symmetry.space_group_name_H-M   'P 1'
#
loop_
_entity.id
_entity.type
_entity.pdbx_description
1 polymer ?
#
loop_
_entity_poly.entity_id
_entity_poly.type
_entity_poly.pdbx_seq_one_letter_code
_entity_poly.pdbx_strand_id
1 'polypeptide(L)'
;VNDDTLVPLLKRKGIEFEGYIPDSSSSIVEFLLAYVLPFLFIYIIFAFVYRRIAKNGGMMGGMGVGKSNAKVYVQKKTGVTFKDVAGQDEAKESLTEIVDFLHYPEKYAKIGAKLPKGALLVGPPGTGKTLLAKAVAGEADVPFFSLAGSDFVEMFVGVGASRVRDLFKEATKQAPCIIFIDEIDAIGKSRDSKYGGGNDEREQTLNQLLAEMDGFDSSKGIFILAATNRPEVLDKALLRPGRLDRRITVDRPDKKGRIETLKVHSKDVLMDDTVDFDEIALATSGLVGSDLANIINEA
;
A
#
# COMPACT_ATOMS: atom_id res chain seq x y z
N VAL A 1 -73.16 20.85 -19.02
CA VAL A 1 -74.36 21.41 -18.38
C VAL A 1 -75.45 20.35 -18.56
N ASN A 2 -75.68 19.57 -17.50
CA ASN A 2 -76.83 18.63 -17.51
C ASN A 2 -78.06 19.44 -17.24
N ASP A 3 -78.74 19.83 -18.32
CA ASP A 3 -80.02 20.48 -18.24
C ASP A 3 -81.07 19.52 -18.78
N ASP A 4 -81.73 18.80 -17.87
CA ASP A 4 -82.73 17.81 -18.19
C ASP A 4 -83.94 18.38 -18.88
N THR A 5 -84.14 19.70 -18.94
CA THR A 5 -85.25 20.43 -19.58
C THR A 5 -84.93 20.83 -21.02
N LEU A 6 -83.65 20.85 -21.42
CA LEU A 6 -83.23 21.30 -22.77
C LEU A 6 -83.64 20.35 -23.87
N VAL A 7 -83.53 19.04 -23.72
CA VAL A 7 -83.90 18.03 -24.74
C VAL A 7 -85.37 18.04 -25.03
N PRO A 8 -86.32 18.09 -24.06
CA PRO A 8 -87.76 18.22 -24.33
C PRO A 8 -88.09 19.54 -25.02
N LEU A 9 -87.44 20.61 -24.70
CA LEU A 9 -87.70 21.91 -25.28
C LEU A 9 -87.22 22.05 -26.71
N LEU A 10 -86.10 21.44 -27.08
CA LEU A 10 -85.59 21.36 -28.46
C LEU A 10 -86.52 20.49 -29.35
N LYS A 11 -87.00 19.34 -28.84
CA LYS A 11 -87.98 18.51 -29.51
C LYS A 11 -89.30 19.23 -29.82
N ARG A 12 -89.77 20.04 -28.87
CA ARG A 12 -91.02 20.81 -29.00
C ARG A 12 -90.94 21.94 -30.03
N LYS A 13 -89.72 22.44 -30.32
CA LYS A 13 -89.43 23.46 -31.32
C LYS A 13 -89.00 22.93 -32.65
N GLY A 14 -88.97 21.59 -32.87
CA GLY A 14 -88.63 20.97 -34.16
C GLY A 14 -87.15 21.16 -34.56
N ILE A 15 -86.27 21.43 -33.62
CA ILE A 15 -84.87 21.60 -33.93
C ILE A 15 -84.15 20.27 -33.82
N GLU A 16 -83.52 19.85 -34.95
CA GLU A 16 -82.65 18.66 -34.98
C GLU A 16 -81.45 18.90 -34.17
N PHE A 17 -81.11 18.04 -33.21
CA PHE A 17 -79.91 18.06 -32.39
C PHE A 17 -79.28 16.68 -32.36
N GLU A 18 -77.96 16.66 -32.39
CA GLU A 18 -77.18 15.44 -32.32
C GLU A 18 -76.46 15.44 -30.96
N GLY A 19 -76.60 14.39 -30.20
CA GLY A 19 -75.94 14.25 -28.91
C GLY A 19 -74.50 13.71 -29.09
N TYR A 20 -73.53 14.49 -28.79
CA TYR A 20 -72.15 14.00 -28.73
C TYR A 20 -71.98 13.16 -27.45
N ILE A 21 -71.82 11.88 -27.59
CA ILE A 21 -71.43 11.00 -26.51
C ILE A 21 -69.91 10.86 -26.59
N PRO A 22 -69.11 11.43 -25.65
CA PRO A 22 -67.71 11.21 -25.68
C PRO A 22 -67.41 9.71 -25.48
N ASP A 23 -66.70 9.12 -26.42
CA ASP A 23 -66.28 7.72 -26.35
C ASP A 23 -65.43 7.48 -25.11
N SER A 24 -65.92 6.70 -24.16
CA SER A 24 -65.22 6.38 -22.91
C SER A 24 -63.95 5.56 -23.12
N SER A 25 -63.74 5.03 -24.31
CA SER A 25 -62.52 4.31 -24.71
C SER A 25 -61.33 5.25 -24.90
N SER A 26 -61.56 6.51 -25.29
CA SER A 26 -60.48 7.49 -25.42
C SER A 26 -59.87 7.90 -24.05
N SER A 27 -60.67 7.96 -23.01
CA SER A 27 -60.23 8.34 -21.65
C SER A 27 -59.27 7.34 -21.02
N ILE A 28 -59.47 6.03 -21.29
CA ILE A 28 -58.56 4.99 -20.77
C ILE A 28 -57.23 5.03 -21.52
N VAL A 29 -57.27 5.23 -22.83
CA VAL A 29 -56.05 5.32 -23.67
C VAL A 29 -55.27 6.58 -23.31
N GLU A 30 -55.93 7.72 -23.12
CA GLU A 30 -55.31 8.97 -22.68
C GLU A 30 -54.68 8.83 -21.26
N PHE A 31 -55.37 8.19 -20.35
CA PHE A 31 -54.83 7.90 -19.00
C PHE A 31 -53.60 6.99 -19.07
N LEU A 32 -53.64 5.92 -19.89
CA LEU A 32 -52.49 5.03 -20.08
C LEU A 32 -51.31 5.76 -20.72
N LEU A 33 -51.52 6.60 -21.73
CA LEU A 33 -50.47 7.39 -22.37
C LEU A 33 -49.92 8.46 -21.47
N ALA A 34 -50.75 9.16 -20.69
CA ALA A 34 -50.33 10.28 -19.87
C ALA A 34 -49.62 9.84 -18.59
N TYR A 35 -50.06 8.72 -18.00
CA TYR A 35 -49.55 8.33 -16.66
C TYR A 35 -48.75 7.03 -16.67
N VAL A 36 -49.15 6.00 -17.40
CA VAL A 36 -48.47 4.68 -17.36
C VAL A 36 -47.23 4.68 -18.24
N LEU A 37 -47.29 5.28 -19.42
CA LEU A 37 -46.19 5.27 -20.39
C LEU A 37 -44.92 5.97 -19.86
N PRO A 38 -45.00 7.16 -19.23
CA PRO A 38 -43.81 7.82 -18.64
C PRO A 38 -43.15 6.99 -17.54
N PHE A 39 -43.98 6.37 -16.65
CA PHE A 39 -43.43 5.52 -15.59
C PHE A 39 -42.80 4.23 -16.15
N LEU A 40 -43.36 3.63 -17.17
CA LEU A 40 -42.84 2.46 -17.86
C LEU A 40 -41.50 2.82 -18.57
N PHE A 41 -41.41 4.00 -19.16
CA PHE A 41 -40.19 4.50 -19.79
C PHE A 41 -39.09 4.73 -18.76
N ILE A 42 -39.40 5.35 -17.63
CA ILE A 42 -38.47 5.54 -16.49
C ILE A 42 -38.03 4.18 -15.94
N TYR A 43 -38.95 3.21 -15.80
CA TYR A 43 -38.64 1.87 -15.35
C TYR A 43 -37.67 1.14 -16.30
N ILE A 44 -37.88 1.25 -17.62
CA ILE A 44 -37.02 0.65 -18.65
C ILE A 44 -35.61 1.29 -18.58
N ILE A 45 -35.52 2.62 -18.47
CA ILE A 45 -34.24 3.33 -18.30
C ILE A 45 -33.56 2.84 -17.05
N PHE A 46 -34.28 2.79 -15.94
CA PHE A 46 -33.73 2.36 -14.65
C PHE A 46 -33.27 0.90 -14.69
N ALA A 47 -34.05 0.02 -15.32
CA ALA A 47 -33.69 -1.39 -15.52
C ALA A 47 -32.47 -1.54 -16.45
N PHE A 48 -32.37 -0.71 -17.49
CA PHE A 48 -31.22 -0.70 -18.40
C PHE A 48 -29.94 -0.20 -17.69
N VAL A 49 -30.06 0.90 -16.96
CA VAL A 49 -28.97 1.44 -16.15
C VAL A 49 -28.56 0.44 -15.06
N TYR A 50 -29.53 -0.17 -14.39
CA TYR A 50 -29.27 -1.20 -13.38
C TYR A 50 -28.57 -2.43 -13.96
N ARG A 51 -29.01 -2.92 -15.13
CA ARG A 51 -28.34 -4.02 -15.85
C ARG A 51 -26.92 -3.66 -16.29
N ARG A 52 -26.71 -2.41 -16.71
CA ARG A 52 -25.38 -1.95 -17.12
C ARG A 52 -24.44 -1.80 -15.93
N ILE A 53 -24.95 -1.31 -14.79
CA ILE A 53 -24.22 -1.20 -13.52
C ILE A 53 -23.95 -2.60 -12.93
N ALA A 54 -24.92 -3.52 -12.98
CA ALA A 54 -24.76 -4.90 -12.51
C ALA A 54 -23.75 -5.71 -13.35
N LYS A 55 -23.67 -5.46 -14.65
CA LYS A 55 -22.69 -6.08 -15.55
C LYS A 55 -21.27 -5.55 -15.34
N ASN A 56 -21.11 -4.31 -14.86
CA ASN A 56 -19.83 -3.69 -14.58
C ASN A 56 -19.43 -3.74 -13.07
N GLY A 57 -19.98 -4.69 -12.33
CA GLY A 57 -19.63 -4.87 -10.90
C GLY A 57 -20.34 -3.90 -9.99
N GLY A 58 -21.64 -4.04 -9.82
CA GLY A 58 -22.53 -3.50 -8.80
C GLY A 58 -22.28 -2.05 -8.34
N MET A 59 -23.33 -1.32 -8.03
CA MET A 59 -23.33 0.08 -7.53
C MET A 59 -22.45 0.30 -6.26
N MET A 60 -22.02 -0.76 -5.59
CA MET A 60 -21.04 -0.77 -4.52
C MET A 60 -19.59 -0.96 -5.00
N GLY A 61 -19.37 -1.32 -6.28
CA GLY A 61 -18.04 -1.43 -6.90
C GLY A 61 -17.58 -0.17 -7.63
N GLY A 62 -18.45 0.80 -7.84
CA GLY A 62 -18.16 2.06 -8.56
C GLY A 62 -17.61 3.20 -7.70
N MET A 63 -17.82 3.16 -6.40
CA MET A 63 -17.01 3.91 -5.45
C MET A 63 -15.88 2.97 -5.01
N GLY A 64 -14.74 3.07 -5.67
CA GLY A 64 -13.54 2.28 -5.42
C GLY A 64 -12.92 2.46 -4.02
N VAL A 65 -13.74 2.43 -2.98
CA VAL A 65 -13.34 2.55 -1.57
C VAL A 65 -12.70 1.27 -1.04
N GLY A 66 -12.53 0.25 -1.87
CA GLY A 66 -11.94 -1.03 -1.43
C GLY A 66 -10.81 -1.60 -2.29
N LYS A 67 -10.53 -1.01 -3.46
CA LYS A 67 -9.32 -1.35 -4.21
C LYS A 67 -8.32 -0.23 -4.03
N SER A 68 -7.50 -0.36 -3.01
CA SER A 68 -6.31 0.45 -2.86
C SER A 68 -5.47 0.30 -4.12
N ASN A 69 -5.41 1.36 -4.94
CA ASN A 69 -4.39 1.51 -5.99
C ASN A 69 -3.04 1.89 -5.36
N ALA A 70 -2.74 1.38 -4.16
CA ALA A 70 -1.40 1.46 -3.63
C ALA A 70 -0.50 0.74 -4.63
N LYS A 71 0.34 1.47 -5.31
CA LYS A 71 1.43 0.92 -6.10
C LYS A 71 2.37 0.25 -5.11
N VAL A 72 2.13 -1.04 -4.85
CA VAL A 72 3.13 -1.88 -4.22
C VAL A 72 4.30 -1.87 -5.18
N TYR A 73 5.39 -1.21 -4.80
CA TYR A 73 6.60 -1.19 -5.62
C TYR A 73 7.24 -2.57 -5.51
N VAL A 74 6.92 -3.42 -6.48
CA VAL A 74 7.54 -4.73 -6.63
C VAL A 74 8.71 -4.59 -7.58
N GLN A 75 9.92 -4.76 -7.07
CA GLN A 75 11.12 -4.90 -7.88
C GLN A 75 11.44 -6.39 -7.98
N LYS A 76 11.24 -6.98 -9.14
CA LYS A 76 11.58 -8.40 -9.37
C LYS A 76 13.08 -8.66 -9.21
N LYS A 77 13.93 -7.70 -9.55
CA LYS A 77 15.37 -7.69 -9.33
C LYS A 77 15.81 -6.30 -8.91
N THR A 78 16.51 -6.19 -7.80
CA THR A 78 16.97 -4.89 -7.29
C THR A 78 18.21 -4.38 -8.05
N GLY A 79 19.00 -5.30 -8.61
CA GLY A 79 20.28 -4.97 -9.25
C GLY A 79 21.35 -4.46 -8.29
N VAL A 80 21.06 -4.40 -6.99
CA VAL A 80 21.96 -3.93 -5.92
C VAL A 80 22.41 -5.11 -5.09
N THR A 81 23.72 -5.18 -4.80
CA THR A 81 24.35 -6.26 -4.00
C THR A 81 25.11 -5.68 -2.81
N PHE A 82 25.65 -6.53 -1.94
CA PHE A 82 26.48 -6.08 -0.83
C PHE A 82 27.75 -5.35 -1.27
N LYS A 83 28.18 -5.51 -2.52
CA LYS A 83 29.30 -4.78 -3.12
C LYS A 83 29.02 -3.29 -3.32
N ASP A 84 27.73 -2.97 -3.46
CA ASP A 84 27.27 -1.59 -3.67
C ASP A 84 27.02 -0.86 -2.34
N VAL A 85 27.09 -1.58 -1.21
CA VAL A 85 26.97 -1.05 0.14
C VAL A 85 28.35 -0.93 0.73
N ALA A 86 28.80 0.28 0.97
CA ALA A 86 30.11 0.54 1.59
C ALA A 86 30.02 0.43 3.11
N GLY A 87 31.07 -0.12 3.73
CA GLY A 87 31.10 -0.35 5.17
C GLY A 87 29.99 -1.30 5.64
N GLN A 88 29.53 -1.13 6.90
CA GLN A 88 28.41 -1.90 7.49
C GLN A 88 28.70 -3.41 7.58
N ASP A 89 29.96 -3.78 7.82
CA ASP A 89 30.41 -5.18 7.75
C ASP A 89 29.63 -6.08 8.74
N GLU A 90 29.38 -5.61 9.98
CA GLU A 90 28.60 -6.35 10.99
C GLU A 90 27.14 -6.52 10.59
N ALA A 91 26.54 -5.50 10.00
CA ALA A 91 25.15 -5.58 9.51
C ALA A 91 25.05 -6.53 8.33
N LYS A 92 26.01 -6.50 7.40
CA LYS A 92 26.10 -7.45 6.27
C LYS A 92 26.27 -8.89 6.74
N GLU A 93 27.16 -9.13 7.70
CA GLU A 93 27.36 -10.47 8.26
C GLU A 93 26.07 -11.03 8.87
N SER A 94 25.38 -10.21 9.69
CA SER A 94 24.09 -10.56 10.29
C SER A 94 23.00 -10.86 9.23
N LEU A 95 23.06 -10.20 8.08
CA LEU A 95 22.10 -10.36 6.98
C LEU A 95 22.46 -11.52 6.03
N THR A 96 23.72 -11.95 6.00
CA THR A 96 24.16 -13.07 5.16
C THR A 96 23.45 -14.38 5.52
N GLU A 97 23.18 -14.60 6.81
CA GLU A 97 22.39 -15.75 7.25
C GLU A 97 20.96 -15.75 6.67
N ILE A 98 20.39 -14.56 6.52
CA ILE A 98 19.06 -14.38 5.94
C ILE A 98 19.10 -14.66 4.43
N VAL A 99 20.14 -14.23 3.75
CA VAL A 99 20.37 -14.52 2.32
C VAL A 99 20.47 -16.02 2.10
N ASP A 100 21.27 -16.72 2.90
CA ASP A 100 21.41 -18.18 2.84
C ASP A 100 20.06 -18.88 3.05
N PHE A 101 19.27 -18.40 3.98
CA PHE A 101 17.94 -18.94 4.22
C PHE A 101 17.01 -18.76 3.01
N LEU A 102 16.99 -17.58 2.42
CA LEU A 102 16.13 -17.29 1.26
C LEU A 102 16.54 -18.12 0.03
N HIS A 103 17.84 -18.44 -0.09
CA HIS A 103 18.35 -19.34 -1.12
C HIS A 103 18.00 -20.81 -0.89
N TYR A 104 18.08 -21.27 0.38
CA TYR A 104 17.97 -22.69 0.72
C TYR A 104 16.97 -22.94 1.85
N PRO A 105 15.70 -22.53 1.72
CA PRO A 105 14.71 -22.65 2.79
C PRO A 105 14.49 -24.11 3.21
N GLU A 106 14.57 -25.06 2.27
CA GLU A 106 14.41 -26.49 2.55
C GLU A 106 15.52 -27.08 3.46
N LYS A 107 16.73 -26.54 3.39
CA LYS A 107 17.84 -26.97 4.24
C LYS A 107 17.55 -26.70 5.71
N TYR A 108 17.00 -25.53 5.99
CA TYR A 108 16.63 -25.11 7.35
C TYR A 108 15.39 -25.83 7.85
N ALA A 109 14.40 -26.07 6.99
CA ALA A 109 13.21 -26.85 7.34
C ALA A 109 13.56 -28.29 7.75
N LYS A 110 14.51 -28.96 7.06
CA LYS A 110 14.95 -30.34 7.37
C LYS A 110 15.57 -30.51 8.75
N ILE A 111 16.26 -29.47 9.25
CA ILE A 111 16.91 -29.51 10.58
C ILE A 111 15.99 -28.99 11.69
N GLY A 112 14.73 -28.63 11.35
CA GLY A 112 13.76 -28.09 12.31
C GLY A 112 14.11 -26.70 12.86
N ALA A 113 15.00 -25.94 12.19
CA ALA A 113 15.37 -24.60 12.62
C ALA A 113 14.18 -23.66 12.46
N LYS A 114 13.83 -22.97 13.54
CA LYS A 114 12.85 -21.86 13.51
C LYS A 114 13.57 -20.62 13.05
N LEU A 115 13.27 -20.19 11.83
CA LEU A 115 13.84 -18.98 11.27
C LEU A 115 13.11 -17.73 11.78
N PRO A 116 13.83 -16.64 11.97
CA PRO A 116 13.19 -15.37 12.27
C PRO A 116 12.28 -14.98 11.11
N LYS A 117 11.08 -14.47 11.44
CA LYS A 117 10.15 -13.99 10.42
C LYS A 117 10.55 -12.62 9.86
N GLY A 118 11.32 -11.87 10.63
CA GLY A 118 11.77 -10.56 10.21
C GLY A 118 12.91 -9.99 11.05
N ALA A 119 13.47 -8.89 10.56
CA ALA A 119 14.46 -8.10 11.25
C ALA A 119 14.16 -6.60 11.19
N LEU A 120 14.62 -5.88 12.21
CA LEU A 120 14.51 -4.44 12.30
C LEU A 120 15.89 -3.79 12.10
N LEU A 121 16.02 -3.01 11.02
CA LEU A 121 17.18 -2.16 10.76
C LEU A 121 17.04 -0.86 11.56
N VAL A 122 17.97 -0.61 12.43
CA VAL A 122 17.96 0.56 13.34
C VAL A 122 19.19 1.40 13.11
N GLY A 123 19.04 2.70 12.96
CA GLY A 123 20.16 3.62 12.86
C GLY A 123 19.77 5.01 12.42
N PRO A 124 20.69 5.98 12.46
CA PRO A 124 20.42 7.35 12.03
C PRO A 124 19.91 7.43 10.59
N PRO A 125 19.22 8.52 10.22
CA PRO A 125 18.87 8.75 8.81
C PRO A 125 20.15 8.88 7.97
N GLY A 126 20.07 8.49 6.69
CA GLY A 126 21.18 8.58 5.74
C GLY A 126 22.28 7.51 5.89
N THR A 127 22.14 6.52 6.79
CA THR A 127 23.12 5.43 6.95
C THR A 127 23.00 4.29 5.95
N GLY A 128 22.03 4.36 5.01
CA GLY A 128 21.89 3.39 3.93
C GLY A 128 20.99 2.18 4.25
N LYS A 129 20.09 2.25 5.24
CA LYS A 129 19.17 1.14 5.62
C LYS A 129 18.36 0.61 4.43
N THR A 130 17.78 1.49 3.65
CA THR A 130 17.00 1.15 2.45
C THR A 130 17.87 0.50 1.37
N LEU A 131 19.11 1.00 1.20
CA LEU A 131 20.08 0.43 0.25
C LEU A 131 20.51 -0.97 0.70
N LEU A 132 20.78 -1.15 1.99
CA LEU A 132 21.14 -2.43 2.58
C LEU A 132 20.01 -3.46 2.42
N ALA A 133 18.75 -3.06 2.62
CA ALA A 133 17.60 -3.94 2.40
C ALA A 133 17.47 -4.38 0.94
N LYS A 134 17.71 -3.48 -0.02
CA LYS A 134 17.77 -3.81 -1.45
C LYS A 134 18.92 -4.75 -1.78
N ALA A 135 20.07 -4.57 -1.14
CA ALA A 135 21.24 -5.42 -1.35
C ALA A 135 20.99 -6.86 -0.87
N VAL A 136 20.30 -7.03 0.27
CA VAL A 136 19.88 -8.37 0.74
C VAL A 136 19.01 -9.09 -0.29
N ALA A 137 18.05 -8.38 -0.86
CA ALA A 137 17.16 -8.94 -1.89
C ALA A 137 17.92 -9.27 -3.18
N GLY A 138 18.89 -8.46 -3.55
CA GLY A 138 19.74 -8.69 -4.71
C GLY A 138 20.71 -9.85 -4.54
N GLU A 139 21.33 -9.99 -3.37
CA GLU A 139 22.16 -11.15 -3.04
C GLU A 139 21.34 -12.44 -2.99
N ALA A 140 20.10 -12.39 -2.48
CA ALA A 140 19.20 -13.52 -2.44
C ALA A 140 18.51 -13.82 -3.79
N ASP A 141 18.64 -12.95 -4.78
CA ASP A 141 17.93 -12.99 -6.09
C ASP A 141 16.42 -13.23 -5.94
N VAL A 142 15.79 -12.55 -4.99
CA VAL A 142 14.36 -12.66 -4.69
C VAL A 142 13.63 -11.34 -4.93
N PRO A 143 12.31 -11.38 -5.23
CA PRO A 143 11.49 -10.18 -5.34
C PRO A 143 11.52 -9.31 -4.08
N PHE A 144 11.56 -8.00 -4.29
CA PHE A 144 11.61 -6.99 -3.25
C PHE A 144 10.35 -6.12 -3.27
N PHE A 145 9.56 -6.20 -2.21
CA PHE A 145 8.37 -5.39 -2.01
C PHE A 145 8.74 -4.24 -1.08
N SER A 146 8.65 -2.99 -1.55
CA SER A 146 9.01 -1.83 -0.75
C SER A 146 7.83 -0.89 -0.55
N LEU A 147 7.59 -0.51 0.71
CA LEU A 147 6.62 0.49 1.10
C LEU A 147 7.20 1.36 2.22
N ALA A 148 6.79 2.62 2.25
CA ALA A 148 7.04 3.47 3.42
C ALA A 148 5.91 3.28 4.44
N GLY A 149 6.22 3.38 5.73
CA GLY A 149 5.20 3.33 6.79
C GLY A 149 4.12 4.39 6.62
N SER A 150 4.46 5.55 6.06
CA SER A 150 3.51 6.60 5.69
C SER A 150 2.50 6.19 4.63
N ASP A 151 2.84 5.25 3.74
CA ASP A 151 1.93 4.77 2.69
C ASP A 151 0.72 4.01 3.26
N PHE A 152 0.82 3.57 4.50
CA PHE A 152 -0.27 2.90 5.22
C PHE A 152 -1.16 3.86 6.00
N VAL A 153 -0.75 5.12 6.18
CA VAL A 153 -1.50 6.13 6.92
C VAL A 153 -2.35 6.94 5.95
N GLU A 154 -3.64 6.68 5.95
CA GLU A 154 -4.61 7.36 5.08
C GLU A 154 -5.65 8.11 5.91
N MET A 155 -6.37 9.02 5.26
CA MET A 155 -7.44 9.81 5.91
C MET A 155 -8.70 8.97 6.16
N PHE A 156 -8.84 7.82 5.47
CA PHE A 156 -10.01 6.95 5.57
C PHE A 156 -9.71 5.69 6.36
N VAL A 157 -10.49 5.46 7.40
CA VAL A 157 -10.37 4.29 8.29
C VAL A 157 -10.48 2.98 7.49
N GLY A 158 -9.53 2.07 7.72
CA GLY A 158 -9.50 0.73 7.12
C GLY A 158 -8.77 0.61 5.79
N VAL A 159 -8.37 1.71 5.15
CA VAL A 159 -7.60 1.67 3.89
C VAL A 159 -6.20 1.14 4.15
N GLY A 160 -5.52 1.60 5.20
CA GLY A 160 -4.20 1.12 5.58
C GLY A 160 -4.19 -0.39 5.88
N ALA A 161 -5.17 -0.87 6.65
CA ALA A 161 -5.31 -2.29 6.93
C ALA A 161 -5.58 -3.14 5.67
N SER A 162 -6.32 -2.61 4.70
CA SER A 162 -6.52 -3.28 3.41
C SER A 162 -5.22 -3.38 2.61
N ARG A 163 -4.41 -2.31 2.59
CA ARG A 163 -3.10 -2.30 1.94
C ARG A 163 -2.15 -3.34 2.52
N VAL A 164 -2.12 -3.47 3.84
CA VAL A 164 -1.33 -4.51 4.51
C VAL A 164 -1.74 -5.90 4.03
N ARG A 165 -3.04 -6.20 4.02
CA ARG A 165 -3.54 -7.50 3.54
C ARG A 165 -3.19 -7.77 2.08
N ASP A 166 -3.36 -6.76 1.21
CA ASP A 166 -3.06 -6.90 -0.21
C ASP A 166 -1.56 -7.12 -0.45
N LEU A 167 -0.68 -6.42 0.30
CA LEU A 167 0.75 -6.62 0.28
C LEU A 167 1.15 -8.06 0.62
N PHE A 168 0.68 -8.58 1.76
CA PHE A 168 1.00 -9.95 2.18
C PHE A 168 0.42 -11.00 1.25
N LYS A 169 -0.77 -10.77 0.71
CA LYS A 169 -1.38 -11.64 -0.30
C LYS A 169 -0.55 -11.70 -1.58
N GLU A 170 -0.03 -10.56 -2.03
CA GLU A 170 0.81 -10.51 -3.23
C GLU A 170 2.19 -11.12 -2.98
N ALA A 171 2.82 -10.82 -1.83
CA ALA A 171 4.08 -11.43 -1.43
C ALA A 171 3.98 -12.96 -1.32
N THR A 172 2.87 -13.47 -0.80
CA THR A 172 2.64 -14.93 -0.70
C THR A 172 2.60 -15.61 -2.07
N LYS A 173 2.15 -14.91 -3.12
CA LYS A 173 2.14 -15.46 -4.50
C LYS A 173 3.53 -15.47 -5.13
N GLN A 174 4.42 -14.60 -4.68
CA GLN A 174 5.75 -14.39 -5.24
C GLN A 174 6.87 -14.88 -4.31
N ALA A 175 6.53 -15.69 -3.30
CA ALA A 175 7.52 -16.28 -2.40
C ALA A 175 8.46 -17.27 -3.15
N PRO A 176 9.76 -17.27 -2.82
CA PRO A 176 10.42 -16.52 -1.76
C PRO A 176 10.57 -15.04 -2.09
N CYS A 177 10.44 -14.14 -1.09
CA CYS A 177 10.52 -12.69 -1.30
C CYS A 177 10.86 -11.94 -0.01
N ILE A 178 11.26 -10.68 -0.16
CA ILE A 178 11.46 -9.74 0.96
C ILE A 178 10.38 -8.67 0.92
N ILE A 179 9.73 -8.45 2.07
CA ILE A 179 8.86 -7.30 2.32
C ILE A 179 9.67 -6.27 3.12
N PHE A 180 9.90 -5.10 2.56
CA PHE A 180 10.59 -4.02 3.22
C PHE A 180 9.61 -2.89 3.59
N ILE A 181 9.60 -2.51 4.88
CA ILE A 181 8.79 -1.42 5.39
C ILE A 181 9.74 -0.36 5.94
N ASP A 182 9.91 0.73 5.19
CA ASP A 182 10.70 1.86 5.65
C ASP A 182 9.89 2.73 6.60
N GLU A 183 10.56 3.42 7.54
CA GLU A 183 9.92 4.30 8.51
C GLU A 183 8.73 3.63 9.24
N ILE A 184 8.94 2.40 9.72
CA ILE A 184 7.88 1.61 10.40
C ILE A 184 7.26 2.34 11.60
N ASP A 185 7.97 3.29 12.18
CA ASP A 185 7.49 4.14 13.29
C ASP A 185 6.30 5.03 12.90
N ALA A 186 6.06 5.25 11.60
CA ALA A 186 4.85 5.96 11.15
C ALA A 186 3.56 5.24 11.55
N ILE A 187 3.57 3.90 11.56
CA ILE A 187 2.42 3.05 11.95
C ILE A 187 2.64 2.34 13.28
N GLY A 188 3.89 2.05 13.63
CA GLY A 188 4.28 1.23 14.77
C GLY A 188 4.46 1.97 16.09
N LYS A 189 3.99 3.20 16.23
CA LYS A 189 4.16 4.01 17.44
C LYS A 189 3.36 3.46 18.62
N SER A 190 3.99 3.40 19.81
CA SER A 190 3.36 2.98 21.06
C SER A 190 2.17 3.86 21.48
N ARG A 191 1.21 3.23 22.21
CA ARG A 191 -0.09 3.79 22.62
C ARG A 191 -0.04 4.92 23.66
N ASP A 192 1.14 5.30 24.15
CA ASP A 192 1.28 6.22 25.29
C ASP A 192 0.93 7.70 25.02
N SER A 193 0.44 8.06 23.85
CA SER A 193 0.03 9.43 23.55
C SER A 193 -1.47 9.63 23.73
N LYS A 194 -1.84 10.23 24.86
CA LYS A 194 -3.21 10.54 25.32
C LYS A 194 -4.01 11.57 24.51
N TYR A 195 -3.67 11.90 23.26
CA TYR A 195 -4.35 12.96 22.51
C TYR A 195 -4.68 12.57 21.07
N GLY A 196 -5.98 12.53 20.77
CA GLY A 196 -6.59 12.88 19.49
C GLY A 196 -6.99 11.73 18.55
N GLY A 197 -8.16 11.83 17.99
CA GLY A 197 -8.90 10.93 17.09
C GLY A 197 -8.28 10.57 15.73
N GLY A 198 -6.95 10.69 15.58
CA GLY A 198 -6.22 10.18 14.42
C GLY A 198 -5.47 8.86 14.69
N ASN A 199 -5.63 8.30 15.89
CA ASN A 199 -4.91 7.08 16.29
C ASN A 199 -5.62 5.78 15.86
N ASP A 200 -6.93 5.82 15.62
CA ASP A 200 -7.72 4.61 15.35
C ASP A 200 -7.30 3.91 14.06
N GLU A 201 -7.00 4.66 13.00
CA GLU A 201 -6.56 4.10 11.74
C GLU A 201 -5.16 3.48 11.83
N ARG A 202 -4.23 4.20 12.46
CA ARG A 202 -2.87 3.68 12.67
C ARG A 202 -2.88 2.42 13.53
N GLU A 203 -3.68 2.42 14.59
CA GLU A 203 -3.84 1.25 15.46
C GLU A 203 -4.46 0.07 14.72
N GLN A 204 -5.48 0.32 13.89
CA GLN A 204 -6.09 -0.72 13.06
C GLN A 204 -5.09 -1.28 12.05
N THR A 205 -4.30 -0.42 11.42
CA THR A 205 -3.25 -0.81 10.46
C THR A 205 -2.14 -1.60 11.14
N LEU A 206 -1.68 -1.16 12.32
CA LEU A 206 -0.70 -1.88 13.11
C LEU A 206 -1.23 -3.26 13.52
N ASN A 207 -2.45 -3.34 14.03
CA ASN A 207 -3.06 -4.60 14.43
C ASN A 207 -3.20 -5.56 13.23
N GLN A 208 -3.54 -5.04 12.03
CA GLN A 208 -3.56 -5.85 10.82
C GLN A 208 -2.16 -6.34 10.44
N LEU A 209 -1.13 -5.47 10.51
CA LEU A 209 0.25 -5.87 10.24
C LEU A 209 0.69 -6.99 11.19
N LEU A 210 0.41 -6.85 12.49
CA LEU A 210 0.73 -7.88 13.48
C LEU A 210 0.01 -9.20 13.18
N ALA A 211 -1.26 -9.14 12.78
CA ALA A 211 -2.04 -10.32 12.41
C ALA A 211 -1.47 -11.03 11.16
N GLU A 212 -1.07 -10.27 10.14
CA GLU A 212 -0.44 -10.84 8.95
C GLU A 212 0.94 -11.45 9.28
N MET A 213 1.75 -10.77 10.12
CA MET A 213 3.05 -11.29 10.57
C MET A 213 2.91 -12.61 11.36
N ASP A 214 1.86 -12.75 12.16
CA ASP A 214 1.60 -13.97 12.91
C ASP A 214 1.05 -15.08 11.99
N GLY A 215 0.24 -14.71 11.00
CA GLY A 215 -0.51 -15.63 10.15
C GLY A 215 0.27 -16.23 8.97
N PHE A 216 1.38 -15.61 8.53
CA PHE A 216 2.11 -16.15 7.40
C PHE A 216 3.06 -17.30 7.81
N ASP A 217 3.23 -18.22 6.89
CA ASP A 217 4.12 -19.35 7.04
C ASP A 217 5.55 -18.96 6.59
N SER A 218 6.47 -18.89 7.56
CA SER A 218 7.88 -18.55 7.30
C SER A 218 8.60 -19.60 6.44
N SER A 219 8.10 -20.84 6.39
CA SER A 219 8.69 -21.90 5.56
C SER A 219 8.59 -21.59 4.05
N LYS A 220 7.71 -20.70 3.65
CA LYS A 220 7.56 -20.26 2.25
C LYS A 220 8.64 -19.27 1.79
N GLY A 221 9.57 -18.88 2.66
CA GLY A 221 10.66 -17.97 2.30
C GLY A 221 10.24 -16.49 2.23
N ILE A 222 9.21 -16.09 2.96
CA ILE A 222 8.87 -14.67 3.12
C ILE A 222 9.65 -14.13 4.30
N PHE A 223 10.40 -13.04 4.09
CA PHE A 223 11.13 -12.36 5.14
C PHE A 223 10.76 -10.88 5.21
N ILE A 224 10.53 -10.36 6.42
CA ILE A 224 10.15 -8.97 6.64
C ILE A 224 11.37 -8.20 7.13
N LEU A 225 11.78 -7.17 6.38
CA LEU A 225 12.74 -6.17 6.84
C LEU A 225 11.97 -4.88 7.15
N ALA A 226 12.12 -4.37 8.35
CA ALA A 226 11.61 -3.05 8.70
C ALA A 226 12.76 -2.11 9.02
N ALA A 227 12.63 -0.82 8.75
CA ALA A 227 13.63 0.17 9.11
C ALA A 227 13.02 1.29 9.94
N THR A 228 13.79 1.80 10.91
CA THR A 228 13.42 2.96 11.70
C THR A 228 14.66 3.75 12.15
N ASN A 229 14.47 5.03 12.30
CA ASN A 229 15.44 5.93 12.93
C ASN A 229 15.16 6.10 14.44
N ARG A 230 13.99 5.64 14.92
CA ARG A 230 13.47 5.90 16.27
C ARG A 230 12.91 4.62 16.91
N PRO A 231 13.78 3.66 17.25
CA PRO A 231 13.34 2.38 17.80
C PRO A 231 12.61 2.51 19.14
N GLU A 232 12.87 3.58 19.89
CA GLU A 232 12.31 3.84 21.21
C GLU A 232 10.81 4.14 21.18
N VAL A 233 10.27 4.59 20.03
CA VAL A 233 8.84 4.90 19.89
C VAL A 233 8.01 3.71 19.44
N LEU A 234 8.63 2.60 19.05
CA LEU A 234 7.94 1.44 18.51
C LEU A 234 7.15 0.68 19.58
N ASP A 235 6.00 0.18 19.17
CA ASP A 235 5.20 -0.73 19.99
C ASP A 235 5.96 -2.04 20.21
N LYS A 236 6.08 -2.43 21.49
CA LYS A 236 6.77 -3.66 21.90
C LYS A 236 6.19 -4.92 21.25
N ALA A 237 4.95 -4.87 20.78
CA ALA A 237 4.31 -5.98 20.09
C ALA A 237 5.01 -6.33 18.75
N LEU A 238 5.59 -5.32 18.07
CA LEU A 238 6.38 -5.55 16.84
C LEU A 238 7.68 -6.31 17.10
N LEU A 239 8.26 -6.13 18.29
CA LEU A 239 9.57 -6.67 18.67
C LEU A 239 9.48 -8.03 19.39
N ARG A 240 8.29 -8.64 19.43
CA ARG A 240 8.11 -9.96 20.05
C ARG A 240 8.72 -11.07 19.18
N PRO A 241 9.19 -12.16 19.80
CA PRO A 241 9.64 -13.35 19.07
C PRO A 241 8.60 -13.83 18.06
N GLY A 242 9.07 -14.15 16.84
CA GLY A 242 8.21 -14.52 15.72
C GLY A 242 7.68 -13.34 14.89
N ARG A 243 8.21 -12.12 15.11
CA ARG A 243 7.92 -10.91 14.31
C ARG A 243 9.24 -10.26 13.89
N LEU A 244 9.51 -9.01 14.33
CA LEU A 244 10.81 -8.35 14.14
C LEU A 244 11.73 -8.66 15.33
N ASP A 245 12.08 -9.91 15.48
CA ASP A 245 12.82 -10.41 16.65
C ASP A 245 14.33 -10.22 16.55
N ARG A 246 14.86 -9.98 15.34
CA ARG A 246 16.25 -9.57 15.15
C ARG A 246 16.35 -8.07 15.01
N ARG A 247 17.25 -7.47 15.78
CA ARG A 247 17.61 -6.07 15.66
C ARG A 247 19.00 -5.96 15.07
N ILE A 248 19.12 -5.28 13.94
CA ILE A 248 20.37 -5.05 13.23
C ILE A 248 20.66 -3.55 13.24
N THR A 249 21.78 -3.17 13.84
CA THR A 249 22.17 -1.77 13.92
C THR A 249 22.94 -1.38 12.65
N VAL A 250 22.53 -0.28 12.05
CA VAL A 250 23.16 0.32 10.86
C VAL A 250 23.73 1.67 11.28
N ASP A 251 24.92 1.63 11.81
CA ASP A 251 25.58 2.78 12.42
C ASP A 251 26.18 3.74 11.40
N ARG A 252 26.66 4.88 11.91
CA ARG A 252 27.50 5.79 11.12
C ARG A 252 28.76 5.08 10.69
N PRO A 253 29.25 5.31 9.44
CA PRO A 253 30.47 4.67 8.99
C PRO A 253 31.69 5.13 9.80
N ASP A 254 32.54 4.19 10.16
CA ASP A 254 33.87 4.46 10.69
C ASP A 254 34.79 5.09 9.61
N LYS A 255 36.04 5.39 9.92
CA LYS A 255 36.96 5.98 8.94
C LYS A 255 37.07 5.13 7.67
N LYS A 256 37.21 3.80 7.80
CA LYS A 256 37.31 2.86 6.69
C LYS A 256 36.04 2.87 5.86
N GLY A 257 34.87 2.77 6.51
CA GLY A 257 33.57 2.83 5.85
C GLY A 257 33.33 4.15 5.12
N ARG A 258 33.83 5.30 5.65
CA ARG A 258 33.72 6.57 4.93
C ARG A 258 34.56 6.59 3.66
N ILE A 259 35.80 6.08 3.70
CA ILE A 259 36.63 5.93 2.52
C ILE A 259 35.95 5.05 1.47
N GLU A 260 35.41 3.91 1.88
CA GLU A 260 34.68 3.01 0.99
C GLU A 260 33.44 3.69 0.40
N THR A 261 32.68 4.43 1.21
CA THR A 261 31.52 5.20 0.76
C THR A 261 31.90 6.25 -0.27
N LEU A 262 32.94 7.02 -0.02
CA LEU A 262 33.45 8.02 -0.95
C LEU A 262 33.85 7.35 -2.28
N LYS A 263 34.57 6.22 -2.24
CA LYS A 263 34.96 5.47 -3.44
C LYS A 263 33.78 4.93 -4.22
N VAL A 264 32.73 4.46 -3.55
CA VAL A 264 31.51 3.99 -4.24
C VAL A 264 30.80 5.13 -4.96
N HIS A 265 30.66 6.29 -4.31
CA HIS A 265 30.00 7.46 -4.91
C HIS A 265 30.84 8.17 -5.97
N SER A 266 32.18 8.02 -5.94
CA SER A 266 33.08 8.61 -6.92
C SER A 266 33.34 7.72 -8.14
N LYS A 267 32.80 6.51 -8.20
CA LYS A 267 33.11 5.51 -9.23
C LYS A 267 32.88 6.01 -10.65
N ASP A 268 31.86 6.82 -10.87
CA ASP A 268 31.48 7.35 -12.18
C ASP A 268 31.82 8.86 -12.34
N VAL A 269 32.65 9.40 -11.41
CA VAL A 269 33.07 10.80 -11.38
C VAL A 269 34.52 10.91 -11.81
N LEU A 270 34.84 11.84 -12.72
CA LEU A 270 36.22 12.17 -13.07
C LEU A 270 36.82 12.97 -11.91
N MET A 271 37.86 12.41 -11.31
CA MET A 271 38.56 13.01 -10.17
C MET A 271 39.99 13.38 -10.53
N ASP A 272 40.50 14.42 -9.91
CA ASP A 272 41.91 14.80 -10.02
C ASP A 272 42.78 13.84 -9.18
N ASP A 273 43.99 13.57 -9.63
CA ASP A 273 44.96 12.69 -8.98
C ASP A 273 45.39 13.17 -7.58
N THR A 274 45.13 14.44 -7.26
CA THR A 274 45.45 15.04 -5.96
C THR A 274 44.41 14.74 -4.86
N VAL A 275 43.26 14.12 -5.21
CA VAL A 275 42.19 13.82 -4.24
C VAL A 275 42.57 12.68 -3.32
N ASP A 276 42.77 13.01 -2.03
CA ASP A 276 43.05 12.02 -0.98
C ASP A 276 41.80 11.68 -0.17
N PHE A 277 41.24 10.49 -0.37
CA PHE A 277 40.09 10.00 0.38
C PHE A 277 40.39 9.79 1.87
N ASP A 278 41.63 9.55 2.27
CA ASP A 278 42.02 9.41 3.65
C ASP A 278 41.90 10.73 4.41
N GLU A 279 42.36 11.83 3.81
CA GLU A 279 42.24 13.20 4.36
C GLU A 279 40.78 13.63 4.43
N ILE A 280 39.98 13.37 3.35
CA ILE A 280 38.56 13.70 3.32
C ILE A 280 37.83 12.89 4.41
N ALA A 281 38.14 11.62 4.57
CA ALA A 281 37.50 10.77 5.56
C ALA A 281 37.87 11.21 7.02
N LEU A 282 39.07 11.77 7.25
CA LEU A 282 39.43 12.36 8.53
C LEU A 282 38.61 13.61 8.81
N ALA A 283 38.47 14.48 7.82
CA ALA A 283 37.76 15.75 7.94
C ALA A 283 36.24 15.54 8.10
N THR A 284 35.69 14.43 7.60
CA THR A 284 34.25 14.11 7.59
C THR A 284 33.82 13.19 8.75
N SER A 285 34.52 13.23 9.87
CA SER A 285 34.18 12.43 11.05
C SER A 285 32.74 12.69 11.51
N GLY A 286 31.96 11.62 11.72
CA GLY A 286 30.57 11.69 12.19
C GLY A 286 29.52 11.89 11.08
N LEU A 287 29.90 12.11 9.83
CA LEU A 287 28.97 12.19 8.70
C LEU A 287 28.43 10.80 8.33
N VAL A 288 27.21 10.79 7.77
CA VAL A 288 26.56 9.59 7.27
C VAL A 288 26.75 9.42 5.75
N GLY A 289 26.35 8.28 5.21
CA GLY A 289 26.55 7.97 3.79
C GLY A 289 25.92 9.00 2.84
N SER A 290 24.74 9.53 3.17
CA SER A 290 24.08 10.57 2.37
C SER A 290 24.88 11.89 2.34
N ASP A 291 25.52 12.25 3.45
CA ASP A 291 26.34 13.48 3.52
C ASP A 291 27.60 13.33 2.65
N LEU A 292 28.23 12.15 2.72
CA LEU A 292 29.40 11.84 1.91
C LEU A 292 29.09 11.82 0.40
N ALA A 293 27.91 11.27 0.04
CA ALA A 293 27.42 11.33 -1.34
C ALA A 293 27.22 12.78 -1.80
N ASN A 294 26.67 13.64 -0.94
CA ASN A 294 26.46 15.04 -1.24
C ASN A 294 27.79 15.79 -1.45
N ILE A 295 28.81 15.50 -0.67
CA ILE A 295 30.17 16.08 -0.86
C ILE A 295 30.69 15.78 -2.26
N ILE A 296 30.55 14.53 -2.74
CA ILE A 296 31.01 14.15 -4.09
C ILE A 296 30.18 14.86 -5.18
N ASN A 297 28.88 15.08 -4.95
CA ASN A 297 28.00 15.73 -5.93
C ASN A 297 28.20 17.25 -6.01
N GLU A 298 28.67 17.87 -4.93
CA GLU A 298 28.87 19.33 -4.86
C GLU A 298 30.30 19.75 -5.25
N ALA A 299 31.27 18.85 -5.26
CA ALA A 299 32.66 19.10 -5.64
C ALA A 299 32.85 19.03 -7.17
#